data_1f7cac226094aad4d868ff5adf3c31c4
#
_entry.id   1f7cac226094aad4d868ff5adf3c31c4
#
_cell.length_a   1.000
_cell.length_b   1.000
_cell.length_c   1.000
_cell.angle_alpha   90.00
_cell.angle_beta   90.00
_cell.angle_gamma   90.00
#
_symmetry.space_group_name_H-M   'P 1'
#
loop_
_entity.id
_entity.type
_entity.pdbx_description
1 polymer ?
#
loop_
_entity_poly.entity_id
_entity_poly.type
_entity_poly.pdbx_seq_one_letter_code
_entity_poly.pdbx_strand_id
1 'polypeptide(L)'
;CILLGHNELTEYSMTSLPGEGAPPQGYRRIAMIAAGLATGLITLGGVVRITGSGLGCGDHWPLCNGRLFPNLADPLEVIEWSHRWVAAMVAATVLCLALIAWRRHRQDRFLRAPASAALILLVVQVLLGAVTVKLGVAAPAVVIHLSTAMVLLGVLVVAALRALWHAAGYPWA
;
A
#
# COMPACT_ATOMS: atom_id res chain seq x y z
N CYS A 1 44.97 -58.22 13.38
CA CYS A 1 43.79 -58.68 14.13
C CYS A 1 42.79 -57.62 14.23
N ILE A 2 41.71 -57.71 13.45
CA ILE A 2 40.30 -57.65 13.82
C ILE A 2 39.82 -56.23 14.22
N LEU A 3 39.10 -55.61 13.28
CA LEU A 3 37.62 -55.41 13.16
C LEU A 3 37.07 -54.37 14.09
N LEU A 4 36.45 -53.47 13.62
CA LEU A 4 35.05 -53.30 13.32
C LEU A 4 34.84 -51.84 12.92
N GLY A 5 34.37 -51.69 11.72
CA GLY A 5 33.72 -50.52 11.28
C GLY A 5 32.47 -50.29 12.10
N HIS A 6 32.26 -49.09 12.49
CA HIS A 6 30.93 -48.61 12.78
C HIS A 6 30.66 -47.47 11.83
N ASN A 7 29.73 -47.74 10.93
CA ASN A 7 28.94 -46.80 10.21
C ASN A 7 28.31 -45.82 11.23
N GLU A 8 28.94 -44.70 11.45
CA GLU A 8 28.25 -43.52 11.82
C GLU A 8 28.05 -42.65 10.58
N LEU A 9 27.19 -43.15 9.70
CA LEU A 9 26.39 -42.23 8.91
C LEU A 9 25.55 -41.50 9.91
N THR A 10 26.15 -40.47 10.50
CA THR A 10 25.42 -39.46 11.22
C THR A 10 24.30 -38.99 10.30
N GLU A 11 23.08 -39.39 10.65
CA GLU A 11 21.91 -38.69 10.26
C GLU A 11 22.17 -37.19 10.48
N TYR A 12 22.51 -36.53 9.39
CA TYR A 12 22.43 -35.10 9.33
C TYR A 12 20.94 -34.80 9.45
N SER A 13 20.46 -34.84 10.68
CA SER A 13 19.16 -34.32 11.04
C SER A 13 19.13 -32.90 10.51
N MET A 14 18.43 -32.73 9.42
CA MET A 14 18.01 -31.40 8.97
C MET A 14 17.09 -30.83 10.06
N THR A 15 17.69 -30.46 11.18
CA THR A 15 17.10 -29.51 12.08
C THR A 15 17.03 -28.20 11.27
N SER A 16 15.88 -27.98 10.67
CA SER A 16 15.49 -26.69 10.16
C SER A 16 15.93 -25.63 11.18
N LEU A 17 16.85 -24.76 10.76
CA LEU A 17 17.31 -23.64 11.58
C LEU A 17 16.06 -22.90 12.07
N PRO A 18 15.88 -22.70 13.38
CA PRO A 18 14.75 -21.97 13.89
C PRO A 18 14.94 -20.50 13.52
N GLY A 19 14.18 -19.99 12.59
CA GLY A 19 14.06 -18.56 12.46
C GLY A 19 14.02 -17.91 11.09
N GLU A 20 14.01 -18.63 9.98
CA GLU A 20 13.61 -17.99 8.71
C GLU A 20 12.10 -18.12 8.54
N GLY A 21 11.38 -17.33 9.36
CA GLY A 21 9.94 -17.27 9.32
C GLY A 21 9.49 -16.67 8.00
N ALA A 22 8.70 -17.45 7.23
CA ALA A 22 7.91 -16.89 6.14
C ALA A 22 7.27 -15.58 6.62
N PRO A 23 7.22 -14.50 5.80
CA PRO A 23 6.61 -13.25 6.21
C PRO A 23 5.22 -13.57 6.73
N PRO A 24 4.80 -13.07 7.89
CA PRO A 24 3.51 -13.40 8.43
C PRO A 24 2.49 -13.15 7.33
N GLN A 25 1.64 -14.12 7.10
CA GLN A 25 0.61 -14.06 6.02
C GLN A 25 -0.13 -12.72 6.00
N GLY A 26 -0.18 -12.04 7.16
CA GLY A 26 -0.73 -10.70 7.33
C GLY A 26 -0.03 -9.63 6.50
N TYR A 27 1.31 -9.54 6.51
CA TYR A 27 2.03 -8.53 5.71
C TYR A 27 1.73 -8.69 4.22
N ARG A 28 1.84 -9.92 3.70
CA ARG A 28 1.56 -10.24 2.30
C ARG A 28 0.14 -9.86 1.89
N ARG A 29 -0.86 -10.25 2.69
CA ARG A 29 -2.27 -9.96 2.43
C ARG A 29 -2.52 -8.44 2.39
N ILE A 30 -2.03 -7.71 3.38
CA ILE A 30 -2.20 -6.25 3.46
C ILE A 30 -1.50 -5.55 2.29
N ALA A 31 -0.28 -5.97 1.89
CA ALA A 31 0.41 -5.40 0.74
C ALA A 31 -0.36 -5.58 -0.57
N MET A 32 -0.92 -6.79 -0.80
CA MET A 32 -1.77 -7.05 -1.98
C MET A 32 -3.07 -6.24 -1.95
N ILE A 33 -3.73 -6.15 -0.80
CA ILE A 33 -4.94 -5.34 -0.64
C ILE A 33 -4.63 -3.86 -0.90
N ALA A 34 -3.53 -3.33 -0.34
CA ALA A 34 -3.13 -1.94 -0.55
C ALA A 34 -2.85 -1.64 -2.03
N ALA A 35 -2.14 -2.53 -2.75
CA ALA A 35 -1.90 -2.38 -4.19
C ALA A 35 -3.20 -2.43 -5.00
N GLY A 36 -4.10 -3.37 -4.70
CA GLY A 36 -5.41 -3.46 -5.36
C GLY A 36 -6.30 -2.24 -5.12
N LEU A 37 -6.38 -1.77 -3.87
CA LEU A 37 -7.13 -0.55 -3.52
C LEU A 37 -6.53 0.70 -4.18
N ALA A 38 -5.19 0.82 -4.23
CA ALA A 38 -4.53 1.93 -4.90
C ALA A 38 -4.82 1.94 -6.41
N THR A 39 -4.83 0.77 -7.06
CA THR A 39 -5.23 0.64 -8.47
C THR A 39 -6.67 1.11 -8.67
N GLY A 40 -7.61 0.64 -7.85
CA GLY A 40 -9.01 1.07 -7.88
C GLY A 40 -9.16 2.57 -7.64
N LEU A 41 -8.40 3.13 -6.69
CA LEU A 41 -8.41 4.57 -6.39
C LEU A 41 -7.92 5.41 -7.58
N ILE A 42 -6.84 5.00 -8.25
CA ILE A 42 -6.33 5.70 -9.45
C ILE A 42 -7.39 5.65 -10.56
N THR A 43 -8.03 4.50 -10.78
CA THR A 43 -9.12 4.37 -11.75
C THR A 43 -10.29 5.28 -11.42
N LEU A 44 -10.71 5.30 -10.15
CA LEU A 44 -11.79 6.19 -9.68
C LEU A 44 -11.39 7.67 -9.79
N GLY A 45 -10.11 8.02 -9.56
CA GLY A 45 -9.57 9.36 -9.82
C GLY A 45 -9.68 9.76 -11.29
N GLY A 46 -9.50 8.82 -12.22
CA GLY A 46 -9.79 9.00 -13.64
C GLY A 46 -11.27 9.32 -13.88
N VAL A 47 -12.18 8.60 -13.23
CA VAL A 47 -13.64 8.88 -13.29
C VAL A 47 -13.93 10.29 -12.77
N VAL A 48 -13.38 10.67 -11.60
CA VAL A 48 -13.49 12.04 -11.06
C VAL A 48 -13.06 13.08 -12.09
N ARG A 49 -11.99 12.82 -12.83
CA ARG A 49 -11.46 13.76 -13.83
C ARG A 49 -12.37 13.90 -15.06
N ILE A 50 -12.82 12.77 -15.62
CA ILE A 50 -13.63 12.79 -16.86
C ILE A 50 -15.08 13.28 -16.63
N THR A 51 -15.60 13.08 -15.42
CA THR A 51 -16.95 13.57 -15.05
C THR A 51 -16.96 15.02 -14.57
N GLY A 52 -15.77 15.62 -14.36
CA GLY A 52 -15.67 16.98 -13.80
C GLY A 52 -16.06 17.06 -12.33
N SER A 53 -16.13 15.92 -11.61
CA SER A 53 -16.61 15.86 -10.22
C SER A 53 -15.56 16.23 -9.16
N GLY A 54 -14.37 16.68 -9.57
CA GLY A 54 -13.28 17.01 -8.63
C GLY A 54 -13.53 18.20 -7.69
N LEU A 55 -14.63 18.92 -7.85
CA LEU A 55 -15.13 19.97 -6.96
C LEU A 55 -16.61 19.75 -6.58
N GLY A 56 -17.15 18.54 -6.73
CA GLY A 56 -18.51 18.21 -6.33
C GLY A 56 -18.75 18.46 -4.84
N CYS A 57 -17.75 18.15 -4.00
CA CYS A 57 -17.77 18.45 -2.56
C CYS A 57 -17.29 19.87 -2.19
N GLY A 58 -17.13 20.77 -3.18
CA GLY A 58 -16.56 22.09 -2.99
C GLY A 58 -15.10 22.07 -2.52
N ASP A 59 -14.64 23.19 -1.97
CA ASP A 59 -13.28 23.35 -1.44
C ASP A 59 -13.13 22.98 0.05
N HIS A 60 -14.17 22.42 0.67
CA HIS A 60 -14.26 22.08 2.10
C HIS A 60 -13.60 20.71 2.39
N TRP A 61 -12.31 20.61 2.17
CA TRP A 61 -11.58 19.38 2.52
C TRP A 61 -11.29 19.30 4.02
N PRO A 62 -11.49 18.16 4.72
CA PRO A 62 -11.88 16.82 4.21
C PRO A 62 -13.38 16.57 4.07
N LEU A 63 -14.24 17.50 4.47
CA LEU A 63 -15.70 17.37 4.42
C LEU A 63 -16.24 17.58 3.00
N CYS A 64 -17.48 17.15 2.75
CA CYS A 64 -18.21 17.39 1.51
C CYS A 64 -19.22 18.51 1.73
N ASN A 65 -18.95 19.70 1.21
CA ASN A 65 -19.77 20.90 1.43
C ASN A 65 -20.13 21.13 2.92
N GLY A 66 -19.12 20.94 3.82
CA GLY A 66 -19.28 21.05 5.27
C GLY A 66 -20.00 19.88 5.94
N ARG A 67 -20.36 18.81 5.21
CA ARG A 67 -21.06 17.62 5.70
C ARG A 67 -20.16 16.38 5.65
N LEU A 68 -20.45 15.37 6.50
CA LEU A 68 -19.75 14.07 6.44
C LEU A 68 -20.21 13.21 5.26
N PHE A 69 -21.48 13.34 4.85
CA PHE A 69 -22.06 12.57 3.76
C PHE A 69 -22.47 13.49 2.61
N PRO A 70 -22.35 13.01 1.35
CA PRO A 70 -22.72 13.77 0.17
C PRO A 70 -24.25 13.87 0.05
N ASN A 71 -24.72 14.79 -0.77
CA ASN A 71 -26.09 14.75 -1.25
C ASN A 71 -26.22 13.62 -2.28
N LEU A 72 -26.98 12.58 -1.94
CA LEU A 72 -27.15 11.42 -2.82
C LEU A 72 -27.89 11.72 -4.13
N ALA A 73 -28.57 12.89 -4.21
CA ALA A 73 -29.20 13.34 -5.44
C ALA A 73 -28.22 14.03 -6.41
N ASP A 74 -26.99 14.37 -5.93
CA ASP A 74 -25.95 14.98 -6.77
C ASP A 74 -24.86 13.94 -7.09
N PRO A 75 -24.79 13.45 -8.33
CA PRO A 75 -23.81 12.45 -8.73
C PRO A 75 -22.36 12.96 -8.63
N LEU A 76 -22.12 14.26 -8.78
CA LEU A 76 -20.76 14.82 -8.69
C LEU A 76 -20.25 14.78 -7.26
N GLU A 77 -21.09 15.11 -6.27
CA GLU A 77 -20.76 14.96 -4.85
C GLU A 77 -20.48 13.47 -4.50
N VAL A 78 -21.32 12.55 -4.99
CA VAL A 78 -21.20 11.12 -4.70
C VAL A 78 -19.89 10.55 -5.26
N ILE A 79 -19.52 10.91 -6.51
CA ILE A 79 -18.29 10.42 -7.14
C ILE A 79 -17.05 10.93 -6.38
N GLU A 80 -16.98 12.24 -6.07
CA GLU A 80 -15.85 12.80 -5.34
C GLU A 80 -15.77 12.24 -3.91
N TRP A 81 -16.88 12.16 -3.21
CA TRP A 81 -16.96 11.58 -1.88
C TRP A 81 -16.48 10.12 -1.86
N SER A 82 -16.91 9.31 -2.84
CA SER A 82 -16.46 7.93 -2.99
C SER A 82 -14.95 7.82 -3.17
N HIS A 83 -14.36 8.71 -3.98
CA HIS A 83 -12.92 8.80 -4.15
C HIS A 83 -12.19 9.09 -2.83
N ARG A 84 -12.69 10.05 -2.04
CA ARG A 84 -12.12 10.39 -0.73
C ARG A 84 -12.20 9.20 0.26
N TRP A 85 -13.28 8.43 0.26
CA TRP A 85 -13.43 7.24 1.11
C TRP A 85 -12.51 6.10 0.70
N VAL A 86 -12.39 5.81 -0.57
CA VAL A 86 -11.41 4.81 -1.04
C VAL A 86 -9.98 5.27 -0.72
N ALA A 87 -9.68 6.57 -0.82
CA ALA A 87 -8.40 7.11 -0.39
C ALA A 87 -8.14 6.89 1.11
N ALA A 88 -9.16 7.06 1.97
CA ALA A 88 -9.05 6.75 3.39
C ALA A 88 -8.79 5.25 3.66
N MET A 89 -9.41 4.36 2.90
CA MET A 89 -9.12 2.90 2.99
C MET A 89 -7.70 2.57 2.53
N VAL A 90 -7.20 3.19 1.47
CA VAL A 90 -5.78 3.07 1.07
C VAL A 90 -4.87 3.55 2.18
N ALA A 91 -5.18 4.71 2.79
CA ALA A 91 -4.39 5.27 3.88
C ALA A 91 -4.34 4.32 5.09
N ALA A 92 -5.47 3.74 5.49
CA ALA A 92 -5.54 2.79 6.59
C ALA A 92 -4.73 1.51 6.30
N THR A 93 -4.81 0.97 5.06
CA THR A 93 -4.05 -0.24 4.69
C THR A 93 -2.55 0.01 4.60
N VAL A 94 -2.11 1.16 4.07
CA VAL A 94 -0.68 1.53 4.02
C VAL A 94 -0.13 1.77 5.42
N LEU A 95 -0.88 2.44 6.30
CA LEU A 95 -0.49 2.62 7.71
C LEU A 95 -0.37 1.27 8.42
N CYS A 96 -1.33 0.37 8.23
CA CYS A 96 -1.30 -0.98 8.79
C CYS A 96 -0.07 -1.76 8.28
N LEU A 97 0.24 -1.68 6.97
CA LEU A 97 1.42 -2.30 6.37
C LEU A 97 2.71 -1.79 7.03
N ALA A 98 2.86 -0.47 7.19
CA ALA A 98 4.02 0.15 7.82
C ALA A 98 4.15 -0.27 9.30
N LEU A 99 3.06 -0.29 10.05
CA LEU A 99 3.06 -0.72 11.45
C LEU A 99 3.46 -2.19 11.61
N ILE A 100 2.96 -3.08 10.74
CA ILE A 100 3.36 -4.50 10.72
C ILE A 100 4.86 -4.61 10.41
N ALA A 101 5.34 -3.89 9.38
CA ALA A 101 6.75 -3.89 9.00
C ALA A 101 7.65 -3.44 10.16
N TRP A 102 7.29 -2.36 10.87
CA TRP A 102 8.09 -1.81 11.96
C TRP A 102 8.04 -2.61 13.24
N ARG A 103 6.91 -3.26 13.54
CA ARG A 103 6.76 -4.03 14.79
C ARG A 103 7.24 -5.47 14.67
N ARG A 104 6.96 -6.13 13.54
CA ARG A 104 7.21 -7.57 13.37
C ARG A 104 8.45 -7.89 12.53
N HIS A 105 8.89 -6.94 11.67
CA HIS A 105 10.03 -7.12 10.77
C HIS A 105 11.13 -6.08 11.02
N ARG A 106 11.43 -5.81 12.28
CA ARG A 106 12.36 -4.73 12.69
C ARG A 106 13.75 -4.85 12.08
N GLN A 107 14.24 -6.06 11.90
CA GLN A 107 15.58 -6.36 11.36
C GLN A 107 15.56 -6.53 9.83
N ASP A 108 14.38 -6.75 9.25
CA ASP A 108 14.24 -7.01 7.82
C ASP A 108 14.08 -5.70 7.04
N ARG A 109 15.19 -5.23 6.48
CA ARG A 109 15.19 -4.02 5.61
C ARG A 109 14.44 -4.26 4.30
N PHE A 110 14.41 -5.51 3.81
CA PHE A 110 13.79 -5.85 2.53
C PHE A 110 12.27 -5.62 2.55
N LEU A 111 11.62 -5.90 3.67
CA LEU A 111 10.18 -5.64 3.87
C LEU A 111 9.91 -4.23 4.39
N ARG A 112 10.79 -3.68 5.26
CA ARG A 112 10.57 -2.37 5.87
C ARG A 112 10.73 -1.20 4.90
N ALA A 113 11.72 -1.25 4.02
CA ALA A 113 12.02 -0.13 3.12
C ALA A 113 10.82 0.25 2.23
N PRO A 114 10.18 -0.69 1.48
CA PRO A 114 9.03 -0.33 0.66
C PRO A 114 7.82 0.09 1.49
N ALA A 115 7.58 -0.48 2.67
CA ALA A 115 6.49 -0.07 3.55
C ALA A 115 6.67 1.36 4.07
N SER A 116 7.91 1.75 4.43
CA SER A 116 8.23 3.11 4.87
C SER A 116 8.14 4.10 3.71
N ALA A 117 8.65 3.74 2.52
CA ALA A 117 8.52 4.57 1.32
C ALA A 117 7.05 4.80 0.93
N ALA A 118 6.22 3.75 1.00
CA ALA A 118 4.78 3.86 0.74
C ALA A 118 4.10 4.82 1.74
N LEU A 119 4.46 4.78 3.02
CA LEU A 119 3.90 5.69 4.01
C LEU A 119 4.29 7.14 3.76
N ILE A 120 5.55 7.41 3.42
CA ILE A 120 6.02 8.75 3.06
C ILE A 120 5.27 9.27 1.83
N LEU A 121 5.19 8.46 0.77
CA LEU A 121 4.46 8.82 -0.45
C LEU A 121 2.96 9.01 -0.19
N LEU A 122 2.37 8.25 0.71
CA LEU A 122 0.97 8.44 1.10
C LEU A 122 0.76 9.81 1.73
N VAL A 123 1.63 10.26 2.64
CA VAL A 123 1.54 11.61 3.24
C VAL A 123 1.62 12.67 2.13
N VAL A 124 2.58 12.52 1.21
CA VAL A 124 2.70 13.44 0.06
C VAL A 124 1.41 13.41 -0.78
N GLN A 125 0.82 12.23 -1.02
CA GLN A 125 -0.42 12.09 -1.80
C GLN A 125 -1.62 12.81 -1.14
N VAL A 126 -1.77 12.68 0.16
CA VAL A 126 -2.86 13.36 0.91
C VAL A 126 -2.70 14.87 0.79
N LEU A 127 -1.48 15.40 0.96
CA LEU A 127 -1.21 16.83 0.82
C LEU A 127 -1.43 17.32 -0.61
N LEU A 128 -0.95 16.58 -1.62
CA LEU A 128 -1.19 16.92 -3.02
C LEU A 128 -2.67 16.87 -3.39
N GLY A 129 -3.44 15.92 -2.85
CA GLY A 129 -4.89 15.85 -3.03
C GLY A 129 -5.58 17.10 -2.48
N ALA A 130 -5.23 17.52 -1.26
CA ALA A 130 -5.76 18.74 -0.67
C ALA A 130 -5.40 20.00 -1.49
N VAL A 131 -4.14 20.11 -1.93
CA VAL A 131 -3.67 21.19 -2.79
C VAL A 131 -4.43 21.22 -4.12
N THR A 132 -4.66 20.05 -4.74
CA THR A 132 -5.39 19.93 -6.01
C THR A 132 -6.80 20.50 -5.89
N VAL A 133 -7.51 20.20 -4.80
CA VAL A 133 -8.85 20.77 -4.52
C VAL A 133 -8.77 22.29 -4.31
N LYS A 134 -7.82 22.76 -3.49
CA LYS A 134 -7.63 24.20 -3.20
C LYS A 134 -7.26 25.04 -4.42
N LEU A 135 -6.55 24.44 -5.40
CA LEU A 135 -6.20 25.08 -6.67
C LEU A 135 -7.29 24.91 -7.75
N GLY A 136 -8.51 24.51 -7.38
CA GLY A 136 -9.61 24.36 -8.33
C GLY A 136 -9.36 23.31 -9.39
N VAL A 137 -8.74 22.17 -9.03
CA VAL A 137 -8.35 21.06 -9.93
C VAL A 137 -7.51 21.49 -11.14
N ALA A 138 -6.63 22.46 -10.93
CA ALA A 138 -5.72 22.95 -11.96
C ALA A 138 -4.90 21.80 -12.58
N ALA A 139 -4.77 21.80 -13.92
CA ALA A 139 -4.15 20.70 -14.65
C ALA A 139 -2.74 20.32 -14.16
N PRO A 140 -1.81 21.25 -13.85
CA PRO A 140 -0.50 20.88 -13.30
C PRO A 140 -0.59 20.16 -11.96
N ALA A 141 -1.47 20.59 -11.05
CA ALA A 141 -1.65 19.95 -9.76
C ALA A 141 -2.19 18.51 -9.90
N VAL A 142 -3.15 18.30 -10.81
CA VAL A 142 -3.70 16.98 -11.14
C VAL A 142 -2.60 16.06 -11.69
N VAL A 143 -1.76 16.56 -12.62
CA VAL A 143 -0.66 15.76 -13.21
C VAL A 143 0.35 15.34 -12.14
N ILE A 144 0.77 16.26 -11.27
CA ILE A 144 1.71 15.95 -10.19
C ILE A 144 1.10 14.93 -9.22
N HIS A 145 -0.16 15.12 -8.83
CA HIS A 145 -0.87 14.20 -7.95
C HIS A 145 -0.97 12.80 -8.57
N LEU A 146 -1.38 12.68 -9.83
CA LEU A 146 -1.46 11.41 -10.54
C LEU A 146 -0.10 10.72 -10.70
N SER A 147 0.95 11.48 -11.09
CA SER A 147 2.30 10.94 -11.24
C SER A 147 2.82 10.36 -9.93
N THR A 148 2.61 11.06 -8.82
CA THR A 148 2.99 10.59 -7.48
C THR A 148 2.17 9.38 -7.05
N ALA A 149 0.87 9.31 -7.44
CA ALA A 149 0.04 8.13 -7.21
C ALA A 149 0.57 6.89 -7.93
N MET A 150 1.05 7.04 -9.16
CA MET A 150 1.68 5.93 -9.91
C MET A 150 2.97 5.45 -9.24
N VAL A 151 3.78 6.35 -8.69
CA VAL A 151 4.98 5.99 -7.92
C VAL A 151 4.59 5.23 -6.64
N LEU A 152 3.58 5.71 -5.91
CA LEU A 152 3.05 5.01 -4.73
C LEU A 152 2.57 3.60 -5.08
N LEU A 153 1.80 3.45 -6.17
CA LEU A 153 1.36 2.15 -6.65
C LEU A 153 2.55 1.23 -6.96
N GLY A 154 3.57 1.73 -7.68
CA GLY A 154 4.79 0.97 -7.97
C GLY A 154 5.48 0.47 -6.70
N VAL A 155 5.59 1.31 -5.66
CA VAL A 155 6.16 0.93 -4.35
C VAL A 155 5.31 -0.12 -3.64
N LEU A 156 3.98 -0.03 -3.70
CA LEU A 156 3.07 -1.03 -3.11
C LEU A 156 3.17 -2.37 -3.84
N VAL A 157 3.29 -2.37 -5.16
CA VAL A 157 3.54 -3.58 -5.96
C VAL A 157 4.88 -4.21 -5.58
N VAL A 158 5.94 -3.41 -5.44
CA VAL A 158 7.25 -3.90 -4.96
C VAL A 158 7.12 -4.51 -3.56
N ALA A 159 6.37 -3.88 -2.64
CA ALA A 159 6.13 -4.43 -1.30
C ALA A 159 5.42 -5.79 -1.36
N ALA A 160 4.40 -5.92 -2.22
CA ALA A 160 3.68 -7.18 -2.42
C ALA A 160 4.57 -8.28 -3.03
N LEU A 161 5.35 -7.96 -4.07
CA LEU A 161 6.27 -8.89 -4.72
C LEU A 161 7.37 -9.37 -3.76
N ARG A 162 7.96 -8.46 -2.98
CA ARG A 162 8.97 -8.82 -1.97
C ARG A 162 8.40 -9.76 -0.91
N ALA A 163 7.15 -9.54 -0.49
CA ALA A 163 6.48 -10.43 0.44
C ALA A 163 6.21 -11.82 -0.16
N LEU A 164 5.92 -11.91 -1.46
CA LEU A 164 5.76 -13.18 -2.19
C LEU A 164 7.09 -13.92 -2.32
N TRP A 165 8.17 -13.24 -2.71
CA TRP A 165 9.50 -13.84 -2.85
C TRP A 165 10.04 -14.34 -1.52
N HIS A 166 9.87 -13.55 -0.46
CA HIS A 166 10.25 -13.98 0.88
C HIS A 166 9.48 -15.24 1.31
N ALA A 167 8.18 -15.34 0.98
CA ALA A 167 7.38 -16.53 1.25
C ALA A 167 7.79 -17.74 0.41
N ALA A 168 8.40 -17.53 -0.75
CA ALA A 168 8.90 -18.58 -1.65
C ALA A 168 10.35 -19.02 -1.33
N GLY A 169 10.99 -18.43 -0.30
CA GLY A 169 12.34 -18.79 0.14
C GLY A 169 13.45 -18.36 -0.82
N TYR A 170 13.27 -17.29 -1.58
CA TYR A 170 14.33 -16.78 -2.45
C TYR A 170 15.49 -16.22 -1.65
N PRO A 171 16.77 -16.55 -1.99
CA PRO A 171 17.94 -16.25 -1.18
C PRO A 171 18.31 -14.75 -1.07
N TRP A 172 17.71 -13.90 -1.87
CA TRP A 172 17.88 -12.43 -1.82
C TRP A 172 16.68 -11.69 -1.18
N ALA A 173 15.76 -12.43 -0.60
CA ALA A 173 14.61 -11.88 0.09
C ALA A 173 14.87 -11.65 1.58
#